data_af07a54ed02e837b61b5b0755635c26a
#
_entry.id   af07a54ed02e837b61b5b0755635c26a
#
_cell.length_a   1.000
_cell.length_b   1.000
_cell.length_c   1.000
_cell.angle_alpha   90.00
_cell.angle_beta   90.00
_cell.angle_gamma   90.00
#
_symmetry.space_group_name_H-M   'P 1'
#
loop_
_entity.id
_entity.type
_entity.pdbx_description
1 polymer ?
#
loop_
_entity_poly.entity_id
_entity_poly.type
_entity_poly.pdbx_seq_one_letter_code
_entity_poly.pdbx_strand_id
1 'polypeptide(L)'
;MTEYRAHFDAEIDFVNGGSLRAEGFRLDLPSADLGEAEIGELLVRHLGLALVGRVELANLDIVEEAHRGSRGVDVASTAEAAASARPAVLRGELVDLSHTIRPGLVTYPGIPAPTVTPHLTREASREHYAPGTEFAIDLITMAGNTGTYLDSPYHRYAEGGDLASLPLETLVGVPAEVFHLTDAASRGIPAEVFFDRELVGTAVLLHTGWSRHFGTPEYAHGAPFLTEAGARHLVDAGAAIVGIDSLNIDDTESDGERPAHSILLAAGVHVVEHLTALERLPARGAGFTAVPPRVEGFGTFPVRAFAELPVR
;
A
#
# COMPACT_ATOMS: atom_id res chain seq x y z
N MET A 1 -23.85 -29.58 3.09
CA MET A 1 -23.80 -29.97 4.51
C MET A 1 -24.48 -28.85 5.26
N THR A 2 -25.30 -29.18 6.22
CA THR A 2 -25.98 -28.24 7.08
C THR A 2 -25.02 -27.89 8.22
N GLU A 3 -24.89 -26.62 8.52
CA GLU A 3 -24.07 -26.13 9.64
C GLU A 3 -24.98 -25.60 10.74
N TYR A 4 -24.57 -25.79 11.98
CA TYR A 4 -25.29 -25.29 13.14
C TYR A 4 -24.54 -24.11 13.72
N ARG A 5 -25.29 -23.09 14.14
CA ARG A 5 -24.71 -21.89 14.75
C ARG A 5 -25.50 -21.48 15.98
N ALA A 6 -24.80 -21.26 17.07
CA ALA A 6 -25.38 -20.68 18.27
C ALA A 6 -25.33 -19.16 18.21
N HIS A 7 -26.45 -18.52 18.54
CA HIS A 7 -26.55 -17.08 18.79
C HIS A 7 -26.87 -16.90 20.27
N PHE A 8 -26.11 -16.10 21.00
CA PHE A 8 -26.30 -15.93 22.44
C PHE A 8 -25.60 -14.66 22.96
N ASP A 9 -25.96 -14.29 24.18
CA ASP A 9 -25.19 -13.37 25.01
C ASP A 9 -24.39 -14.19 26.02
N ALA A 10 -23.17 -13.74 26.37
CA ALA A 10 -22.31 -14.44 27.32
C ALA A 10 -21.77 -13.50 28.40
N GLU A 11 -21.71 -14.00 29.63
CA GLU A 11 -20.96 -13.39 30.74
C GLU A 11 -19.93 -14.39 31.24
N ILE A 12 -18.67 -13.99 31.28
CA ILE A 12 -17.52 -14.84 31.62
C ILE A 12 -16.77 -14.19 32.79
N ASP A 13 -16.76 -14.89 33.93
CA ASP A 13 -16.01 -14.48 35.11
C ASP A 13 -14.64 -15.17 35.16
N PHE A 14 -13.59 -14.42 35.50
CA PHE A 14 -12.23 -14.94 35.62
C PHE A 14 -11.87 -15.22 37.09
N VAL A 15 -11.07 -16.29 37.33
CA VAL A 15 -10.63 -16.71 38.68
C VAL A 15 -9.78 -15.62 39.37
N ASN A 16 -9.12 -14.78 38.62
CA ASN A 16 -8.29 -13.67 39.12
C ASN A 16 -9.06 -12.35 39.34
N GLY A 17 -10.39 -12.38 39.23
CA GLY A 17 -11.25 -11.19 39.28
C GLY A 17 -11.38 -10.50 37.91
N GLY A 18 -12.52 -9.92 37.68
CA GLY A 18 -12.91 -9.31 36.41
C GLY A 18 -13.85 -10.20 35.61
N SER A 19 -14.58 -9.61 34.69
CA SER A 19 -15.52 -10.29 33.81
C SER A 19 -15.44 -9.76 32.38
N LEU A 20 -15.88 -10.60 31.42
CA LEU A 20 -16.07 -10.25 30.03
C LEU A 20 -17.53 -10.48 29.67
N ARG A 21 -18.14 -9.50 29.00
CA ARG A 21 -19.51 -9.61 28.50
C ARG A 21 -19.51 -9.49 26.98
N ALA A 22 -20.20 -10.41 26.32
CA ALA A 22 -20.45 -10.40 24.88
C ALA A 22 -21.95 -10.43 24.62
N GLU A 23 -22.44 -9.58 23.75
CA GLU A 23 -23.84 -9.51 23.33
C GLU A 23 -23.99 -9.89 21.86
N GLY A 24 -24.99 -10.71 21.52
CA GLY A 24 -25.27 -11.16 20.16
C GLY A 24 -24.13 -11.96 19.52
N PHE A 25 -23.40 -12.75 20.33
CA PHE A 25 -22.30 -13.57 19.84
C PHE A 25 -22.78 -14.69 18.94
N ARG A 26 -21.96 -15.06 17.95
CA ARG A 26 -22.24 -16.16 17.02
C ARG A 26 -21.10 -17.15 17.05
N LEU A 27 -21.42 -18.42 17.29
CA LEU A 27 -20.44 -19.51 17.37
C LEU A 27 -20.87 -20.67 16.49
N ASP A 28 -19.99 -21.13 15.63
CA ASP A 28 -20.22 -22.31 14.80
C ASP A 28 -20.16 -23.56 15.66
N LEU A 29 -21.16 -24.42 15.55
CA LEU A 29 -21.29 -25.64 16.32
C LEU A 29 -21.04 -26.89 15.45
N PRO A 30 -20.38 -27.90 15.96
CA PRO A 30 -20.20 -29.18 15.27
C PRO A 30 -21.50 -29.99 15.15
N SER A 31 -22.50 -29.75 16.03
CA SER A 31 -23.79 -30.43 16.08
C SER A 31 -24.85 -29.53 16.72
N ALA A 32 -26.13 -29.80 16.41
CA ALA A 32 -27.27 -29.11 17.05
C ALA A 32 -27.54 -29.58 18.49
N ASP A 33 -27.02 -30.72 18.89
CA ASP A 33 -27.37 -31.40 20.16
C ASP A 33 -26.47 -30.98 21.33
N LEU A 34 -25.66 -29.90 21.16
CA LEU A 34 -24.77 -29.43 22.23
C LEU A 34 -25.55 -28.68 23.32
N GLY A 35 -25.24 -29.05 24.58
CA GLY A 35 -25.77 -28.35 25.73
C GLY A 35 -25.08 -27.00 25.99
N GLU A 36 -25.73 -26.17 26.81
CA GLU A 36 -25.26 -24.82 27.16
C GLU A 36 -23.82 -24.84 27.73
N ALA A 37 -23.48 -25.83 28.57
CA ALA A 37 -22.14 -25.98 29.15
C ALA A 37 -21.08 -26.26 28.07
N GLU A 38 -21.40 -27.12 27.09
CA GLU A 38 -20.50 -27.48 26.01
C GLU A 38 -20.28 -26.31 25.05
N ILE A 39 -21.34 -25.50 24.81
CA ILE A 39 -21.24 -24.26 24.02
C ILE A 39 -20.38 -23.23 24.76
N GLY A 40 -20.50 -23.12 26.07
CA GLY A 40 -19.63 -22.29 26.91
C GLY A 40 -18.15 -22.70 26.84
N GLU A 41 -17.85 -24.00 26.87
CA GLU A 41 -16.47 -24.51 26.69
C GLU A 41 -15.93 -24.23 25.28
N LEU A 42 -16.79 -24.37 24.28
CA LEU A 42 -16.42 -24.00 22.87
C LEU A 42 -16.13 -22.52 22.75
N LEU A 43 -16.93 -21.66 23.39
CA LEU A 43 -16.71 -20.22 23.41
C LEU A 43 -15.36 -19.87 24.05
N VAL A 44 -15.04 -20.44 25.20
CA VAL A 44 -13.78 -20.23 25.92
C VAL A 44 -12.58 -20.62 25.03
N ARG A 45 -12.67 -21.75 24.34
CA ARG A 45 -11.64 -22.21 23.41
C ARG A 45 -11.54 -21.30 22.16
N HIS A 46 -12.67 -20.89 21.61
CA HIS A 46 -12.73 -20.03 20.44
C HIS A 46 -12.09 -18.65 20.70
N LEU A 47 -12.31 -18.09 21.89
CA LEU A 47 -11.74 -16.83 22.33
C LEU A 47 -10.31 -16.95 22.89
N GLY A 48 -9.78 -18.16 23.06
CA GLY A 48 -8.45 -18.40 23.61
C GLY A 48 -8.30 -17.93 25.07
N LEU A 49 -9.40 -17.98 25.86
CA LEU A 49 -9.41 -17.45 27.21
C LEU A 49 -8.77 -18.45 28.20
N ALA A 50 -7.99 -17.91 29.15
CA ALA A 50 -7.40 -18.67 30.27
C ALA A 50 -7.94 -18.15 31.61
N LEU A 51 -7.82 -18.94 32.64
CA LEU A 51 -8.27 -18.60 34.01
C LEU A 51 -9.78 -18.30 34.09
N VAL A 52 -10.58 -18.94 33.27
CA VAL A 52 -12.05 -18.81 33.31
C VAL A 52 -12.59 -19.57 34.55
N GLY A 53 -13.40 -18.85 35.34
CA GLY A 53 -14.05 -19.40 36.54
C GLY A 53 -15.50 -19.81 36.28
N ARG A 54 -16.25 -18.99 35.54
CA ARG A 54 -17.68 -19.24 35.24
C ARG A 54 -18.01 -18.70 33.86
N VAL A 55 -18.87 -19.40 33.14
CA VAL A 55 -19.51 -18.93 31.89
C VAL A 55 -21.00 -19.06 32.04
N GLU A 56 -21.71 -17.97 31.82
CA GLU A 56 -23.18 -17.93 31.71
C GLU A 56 -23.57 -17.51 30.31
N LEU A 57 -24.46 -18.29 29.70
CA LEU A 57 -25.06 -17.96 28.42
C LEU A 57 -26.49 -17.50 28.62
N ALA A 58 -26.93 -16.51 27.87
CA ALA A 58 -28.30 -16.02 27.87
C ALA A 58 -28.79 -15.85 26.42
N ASN A 59 -30.10 -15.89 26.22
CA ASN A 59 -30.69 -15.73 24.89
C ASN A 59 -30.16 -16.72 23.85
N LEU A 60 -29.83 -17.95 24.29
CA LEU A 60 -29.24 -18.97 23.42
C LEU A 60 -30.28 -19.48 22.42
N ASP A 61 -29.96 -19.35 21.13
CA ASP A 61 -30.73 -19.87 20.01
C ASP A 61 -29.78 -20.62 19.07
N ILE A 62 -30.12 -21.86 18.72
CA ILE A 62 -29.35 -22.69 17.79
C ILE A 62 -30.08 -22.75 16.46
N VAL A 63 -29.50 -22.14 15.45
CA VAL A 63 -30.05 -22.07 14.10
C VAL A 63 -29.34 -23.01 13.15
N GLU A 64 -30.12 -23.64 12.29
CA GLU A 64 -29.61 -24.42 11.17
C GLU A 64 -29.43 -23.47 9.97
N GLU A 65 -28.19 -23.27 9.54
CA GLU A 65 -27.89 -22.45 8.37
C GLU A 65 -27.37 -23.32 7.22
N ALA A 66 -27.82 -23.02 6.00
CA ALA A 66 -27.25 -23.63 4.82
C ALA A 66 -25.77 -23.20 4.70
N HIS A 67 -24.84 -24.17 4.63
CA HIS A 67 -23.43 -23.89 4.48
C HIS A 67 -23.17 -22.98 3.28
N ARG A 68 -22.87 -21.72 3.54
CA ARG A 68 -22.27 -20.83 2.55
C ARG A 68 -20.77 -21.10 2.60
N GLY A 69 -20.37 -22.13 1.86
CA GLY A 69 -19.01 -22.65 1.91
C GLY A 69 -17.95 -21.60 1.65
N SER A 70 -17.03 -21.48 2.57
CA SER A 70 -15.73 -20.82 2.35
C SER A 70 -14.77 -21.69 1.50
N ARG A 71 -15.23 -22.84 0.99
CA ARG A 71 -14.43 -23.77 0.18
C ARG A 71 -14.99 -23.80 -1.23
N GLY A 72 -14.27 -23.19 -2.17
CA GLY A 72 -14.62 -23.22 -3.58
C GLY A 72 -15.33 -21.96 -4.06
N VAL A 73 -15.11 -20.84 -3.43
CA VAL A 73 -15.49 -19.56 -3.99
C VAL A 73 -14.55 -19.33 -5.16
N ASP A 74 -15.11 -19.32 -6.37
CA ASP A 74 -14.41 -18.87 -7.55
C ASP A 74 -13.90 -17.45 -7.25
N VAL A 75 -12.58 -17.27 -7.19
CA VAL A 75 -11.96 -15.98 -6.79
C VAL A 75 -12.45 -14.84 -7.68
N ALA A 76 -12.84 -15.14 -8.92
CA ALA A 76 -13.45 -14.21 -9.85
C ALA A 76 -14.86 -13.75 -9.39
N SER A 77 -15.70 -14.68 -8.89
CA SER A 77 -17.09 -14.36 -8.49
C SER A 77 -17.16 -13.58 -7.16
N THR A 78 -16.19 -13.79 -6.25
CA THR A 78 -16.10 -13.00 -5.00
C THR A 78 -15.58 -11.59 -5.22
N ALA A 79 -14.70 -11.39 -6.20
CA ALA A 79 -14.25 -10.06 -6.57
C ALA A 79 -15.39 -9.22 -7.18
N GLU A 80 -16.22 -9.84 -8.04
CA GLU A 80 -17.40 -9.18 -8.61
C GLU A 80 -18.51 -8.93 -7.58
N ALA A 81 -18.79 -9.89 -6.69
CA ALA A 81 -19.79 -9.73 -5.63
C ALA A 81 -19.35 -8.69 -4.57
N ALA A 82 -18.06 -8.64 -4.23
CA ALA A 82 -17.50 -7.63 -3.34
C ALA A 82 -17.46 -6.23 -3.99
N ALA A 83 -17.28 -6.15 -5.30
CA ALA A 83 -17.37 -4.90 -6.05
C ALA A 83 -18.82 -4.36 -6.11
N SER A 84 -19.84 -5.26 -6.18
CA SER A 84 -21.26 -4.86 -6.24
C SER A 84 -21.90 -4.50 -4.88
N ALA A 85 -21.28 -4.88 -3.74
CA ALA A 85 -21.82 -4.67 -2.40
C ALA A 85 -21.27 -3.44 -1.66
N ARG A 86 -20.39 -2.65 -2.31
CA ARG A 86 -19.94 -1.38 -1.72
C ARG A 86 -21.05 -0.33 -1.83
N PRO A 87 -21.41 0.37 -0.73
CA PRO A 87 -22.14 1.63 -0.89
C PRO A 87 -21.30 2.48 -1.83
N ALA A 88 -21.92 2.98 -2.90
CA ALA A 88 -21.26 3.82 -3.88
C ALA A 88 -20.83 5.14 -3.21
N VAL A 89 -19.66 5.13 -2.57
CA VAL A 89 -18.87 6.34 -2.51
C VAL A 89 -18.56 6.62 -3.97
N LEU A 90 -19.09 7.70 -4.52
CA LEU A 90 -18.74 8.17 -5.86
C LEU A 90 -17.22 8.43 -5.85
N ARG A 91 -16.46 7.42 -6.25
CA ARG A 91 -15.01 7.54 -6.45
C ARG A 91 -14.77 7.68 -7.94
N GLY A 92 -13.85 8.55 -8.28
CA GLY A 92 -13.31 8.63 -9.63
C GLY A 92 -12.63 7.32 -10.02
N GLU A 93 -12.36 7.13 -11.31
CA GLU A 93 -11.54 6.03 -11.80
C GLU A 93 -10.15 6.07 -11.13
N LEU A 94 -9.65 4.92 -10.69
CA LEU A 94 -8.30 4.81 -10.14
C LEU A 94 -7.32 4.42 -11.26
N VAL A 95 -6.23 5.15 -11.35
CA VAL A 95 -5.11 4.86 -12.26
C VAL A 95 -3.92 4.40 -11.45
N ASP A 96 -3.47 3.17 -11.65
CA ASP A 96 -2.25 2.63 -11.04
C ASP A 96 -1.02 3.24 -11.74
N LEU A 97 -0.14 3.83 -10.95
CA LEU A 97 1.04 4.56 -11.43
C LEU A 97 2.35 3.85 -11.06
N SER A 98 2.29 2.57 -10.68
CA SER A 98 3.43 1.82 -10.18
C SER A 98 3.84 0.68 -11.09
N HIS A 99 5.14 0.45 -11.18
CA HIS A 99 5.69 -0.74 -11.82
C HIS A 99 5.60 -1.97 -10.91
N THR A 100 5.34 -3.13 -11.51
CA THR A 100 5.28 -4.40 -10.79
C THR A 100 6.67 -4.82 -10.33
N ILE A 101 6.83 -5.07 -9.03
CA ILE A 101 8.04 -5.67 -8.47
C ILE A 101 8.01 -7.17 -8.71
N ARG A 102 9.10 -7.72 -9.27
CA ARG A 102 9.26 -9.15 -9.54
C ARG A 102 10.70 -9.59 -9.25
N PRO A 103 10.94 -10.85 -8.91
CA PRO A 103 12.30 -11.37 -8.78
C PRO A 103 13.14 -11.05 -10.03
N GLY A 104 14.38 -10.63 -9.82
CA GLY A 104 15.30 -10.27 -10.92
C GLY A 104 15.11 -8.87 -11.51
N LEU A 105 14.16 -8.05 -11.03
CA LEU A 105 13.99 -6.67 -11.50
C LEU A 105 15.16 -5.81 -11.02
N VAL A 106 15.96 -5.29 -11.95
CA VAL A 106 16.94 -4.24 -11.68
C VAL A 106 16.29 -2.89 -11.95
N THR A 107 15.99 -2.13 -10.90
CA THR A 107 15.38 -0.80 -11.01
C THR A 107 16.42 0.25 -11.39
N TYR A 108 17.57 0.21 -10.73
CA TYR A 108 18.67 1.14 -10.93
C TYR A 108 19.99 0.37 -11.08
N PRO A 109 20.88 0.72 -12.04
CA PRO A 109 22.16 0.05 -12.21
C PRO A 109 23.00 0.06 -10.92
N GLY A 110 23.46 -1.14 -10.49
CA GLY A 110 24.24 -1.32 -9.27
C GLY A 110 23.44 -1.66 -8.02
N ILE A 111 22.12 -1.56 -8.05
CA ILE A 111 21.25 -2.02 -6.95
C ILE A 111 20.90 -3.50 -7.17
N PRO A 112 21.00 -4.36 -6.12
CA PRO A 112 20.64 -5.76 -6.24
C PRO A 112 19.16 -5.94 -6.57
N ALA A 113 18.86 -6.88 -7.47
CA ALA A 113 17.49 -7.23 -7.79
C ALA A 113 16.77 -7.86 -6.58
N PRO A 114 15.46 -7.67 -6.43
CA PRO A 114 14.69 -8.32 -5.40
C PRO A 114 14.69 -9.84 -5.56
N THR A 115 14.70 -10.53 -4.43
CA THR A 115 14.51 -11.98 -4.35
C THR A 115 13.28 -12.30 -3.51
N VAL A 116 12.54 -13.31 -3.93
CA VAL A 116 11.40 -13.86 -3.18
C VAL A 116 11.71 -15.32 -2.89
N THR A 117 11.75 -15.68 -1.61
CA THR A 117 12.07 -17.04 -1.17
C THR A 117 11.00 -17.53 -0.19
N PRO A 118 10.57 -18.80 -0.26
CA PRO A 118 9.59 -19.31 0.68
C PRO A 118 10.21 -19.44 2.09
N HIS A 119 9.51 -18.92 3.09
CA HIS A 119 9.75 -19.21 4.49
C HIS A 119 8.95 -20.46 4.91
N LEU A 120 7.68 -20.53 4.49
CA LEU A 120 6.81 -21.68 4.68
C LEU A 120 6.04 -21.92 3.37
N THR A 121 6.24 -23.09 2.76
CA THR A 121 5.46 -23.46 1.56
C THR A 121 4.06 -23.95 1.96
N ARG A 122 3.08 -23.89 1.05
CA ARG A 122 1.75 -24.47 1.29
C ARG A 122 1.82 -25.93 1.66
N GLU A 123 2.69 -26.69 1.00
CA GLU A 123 2.89 -28.11 1.27
C GLU A 123 3.40 -28.34 2.70
N ALA A 124 4.45 -27.68 3.14
CA ALA A 124 4.98 -27.78 4.49
C ALA A 124 3.98 -27.27 5.55
N SER A 125 3.16 -26.28 5.21
CA SER A 125 2.17 -25.74 6.14
C SER A 125 1.08 -26.75 6.53
N ARG A 126 0.79 -27.74 5.67
CA ARG A 126 -0.20 -28.78 5.96
C ARG A 126 0.14 -29.62 7.19
N GLU A 127 1.43 -29.67 7.57
CA GLU A 127 1.88 -30.37 8.78
C GLU A 127 1.52 -29.62 10.08
N HIS A 128 1.21 -28.33 9.97
CA HIS A 128 0.96 -27.42 11.09
C HIS A 128 -0.52 -27.05 11.25
N TYR A 129 -1.35 -27.28 10.22
CA TYR A 129 -2.75 -26.85 10.19
C TYR A 129 -3.71 -28.02 10.04
N ALA A 130 -4.99 -27.76 10.32
CA ALA A 130 -6.05 -28.75 10.17
C ALA A 130 -6.19 -29.23 8.70
N PRO A 131 -6.69 -30.47 8.47
CA PRO A 131 -6.89 -30.98 7.12
C PRO A 131 -7.65 -30.02 6.20
N GLY A 132 -7.07 -29.74 5.04
CA GLY A 132 -7.62 -28.80 4.05
C GLY A 132 -7.30 -27.34 4.30
N THR A 133 -6.47 -27.02 5.29
CA THR A 133 -5.96 -25.67 5.57
C THR A 133 -4.49 -25.59 5.20
N GLU A 134 -4.11 -24.60 4.39
CA GLU A 134 -2.72 -24.37 3.99
C GLU A 134 -2.45 -22.89 3.76
N PHE A 135 -1.22 -22.46 4.05
CA PHE A 135 -0.76 -21.08 3.85
C PHE A 135 0.65 -21.06 3.25
N ALA A 136 0.98 -20.00 2.53
CA ALA A 136 2.34 -19.68 2.15
C ALA A 136 2.81 -18.42 2.89
N ILE A 137 4.05 -18.44 3.35
CA ILE A 137 4.74 -17.28 3.91
C ILE A 137 6.03 -17.14 3.15
N ASP A 138 6.22 -15.99 2.50
CA ASP A 138 7.40 -15.70 1.71
C ASP A 138 8.21 -14.57 2.34
N LEU A 139 9.52 -14.63 2.14
CA LEU A 139 10.46 -13.57 2.45
C LEU A 139 10.75 -12.80 1.16
N ILE A 140 10.73 -11.48 1.24
CA ILE A 140 11.23 -10.60 0.18
C ILE A 140 12.47 -9.88 0.68
N THR A 141 13.57 -9.94 -0.09
CA THR A 141 14.79 -9.18 0.14
C THR A 141 14.98 -8.24 -1.03
N MET A 142 15.01 -6.93 -0.76
CA MET A 142 15.17 -5.90 -1.79
C MET A 142 15.76 -4.62 -1.19
N ALA A 143 16.36 -3.79 -2.05
CA ALA A 143 16.70 -2.41 -1.70
C ALA A 143 15.42 -1.55 -1.61
N GLY A 144 15.43 -0.51 -0.80
CA GLY A 144 14.33 0.45 -0.72
C GLY A 144 13.99 1.10 -2.07
N ASN A 145 15.00 1.32 -2.91
CA ASN A 145 14.91 1.91 -4.25
C ASN A 145 14.51 0.85 -5.32
N THR A 146 13.48 0.06 -5.05
CA THR A 146 13.00 -0.99 -5.96
C THR A 146 11.62 -0.65 -6.53
N GLY A 147 11.47 -0.72 -7.85
CA GLY A 147 10.22 -0.40 -8.55
C GLY A 147 9.88 1.09 -8.46
N THR A 148 8.60 1.41 -8.26
CA THR A 148 8.16 2.78 -7.97
C THR A 148 8.27 3.00 -6.46
N TYR A 149 9.00 4.02 -6.02
CA TYR A 149 9.26 4.28 -4.61
C TYR A 149 9.14 5.75 -4.23
N LEU A 150 9.03 6.01 -2.92
CA LEU A 150 9.03 7.34 -2.34
C LEU A 150 10.28 7.53 -1.50
N ASP A 151 10.92 8.70 -1.66
CA ASP A 151 12.00 9.19 -0.82
C ASP A 151 11.49 10.21 0.18
N SER A 152 11.79 9.95 1.46
CA SER A 152 11.62 10.91 2.55
C SER A 152 12.89 11.73 2.76
N PRO A 153 12.84 12.85 3.53
CA PRO A 153 14.03 13.62 3.87
C PRO A 153 15.19 12.79 4.44
N TYR A 154 14.90 11.72 5.18
CA TYR A 154 15.92 10.82 5.74
C TYR A 154 16.77 10.11 4.68
N HIS A 155 16.25 9.96 3.45
CA HIS A 155 17.03 9.39 2.35
C HIS A 155 18.33 10.17 2.08
N ARG A 156 18.31 11.47 2.28
CA ARG A 156 19.46 12.36 2.03
C ARG A 156 20.07 12.92 3.30
N TYR A 157 19.28 13.13 4.35
CA TYR A 157 19.68 13.84 5.57
C TYR A 157 19.41 12.98 6.80
N ALA A 158 20.46 12.64 7.55
CA ALA A 158 20.36 11.78 8.72
C ALA A 158 19.39 12.29 9.81
N GLU A 159 19.24 13.62 9.90
CA GLU A 159 18.30 14.28 10.83
C GLU A 159 16.93 14.58 10.20
N GLY A 160 16.72 14.16 8.94
CA GLY A 160 15.46 14.32 8.24
C GLY A 160 14.39 13.35 8.73
N GLY A 161 13.12 13.63 8.43
CA GLY A 161 12.02 12.72 8.74
C GLY A 161 12.13 11.42 7.95
N ASP A 162 12.06 10.28 8.65
CA ASP A 162 12.03 8.93 8.08
C ASP A 162 10.61 8.53 7.63
N LEU A 163 10.47 7.36 7.02
CA LEU A 163 9.17 6.86 6.54
C LEU A 163 8.14 6.67 7.66
N ALA A 164 8.57 6.44 8.90
CA ALA A 164 7.68 6.25 10.03
C ALA A 164 7.08 7.56 10.54
N SER A 165 7.73 8.69 10.26
CA SER A 165 7.35 10.03 10.72
C SER A 165 6.53 10.83 9.72
N LEU A 166 6.36 10.36 8.47
CA LEU A 166 5.65 11.10 7.42
C LEU A 166 4.15 11.26 7.74
N PRO A 167 3.60 12.49 7.71
CA PRO A 167 2.17 12.71 7.86
C PRO A 167 1.38 12.19 6.66
N LEU A 168 0.30 11.45 6.89
CA LEU A 168 -0.53 10.89 5.81
C LEU A 168 -1.16 11.98 4.94
N GLU A 169 -1.41 13.15 5.49
CA GLU A 169 -2.00 14.30 4.79
C GLU A 169 -1.12 14.80 3.65
N THR A 170 0.20 14.55 3.72
CA THR A 170 1.15 14.89 2.65
C THR A 170 1.30 13.80 1.60
N LEU A 171 0.63 12.65 1.75
CA LEU A 171 0.83 11.45 0.94
C LEU A 171 -0.45 10.94 0.26
N VAL A 172 -1.63 11.33 0.76
CA VAL A 172 -2.93 10.75 0.36
C VAL A 172 -3.82 11.80 -0.28
N GLY A 173 -4.27 11.53 -1.51
CA GLY A 173 -5.23 12.40 -2.21
C GLY A 173 -4.71 13.80 -2.49
N VAL A 174 -3.40 13.97 -2.57
CA VAL A 174 -2.76 15.27 -2.83
C VAL A 174 -3.17 15.76 -4.22
N PRO A 175 -3.66 17.00 -4.37
CA PRO A 175 -4.02 17.53 -5.69
C PRO A 175 -2.86 17.40 -6.68
N ALA A 176 -3.08 16.73 -7.81
CA ALA A 176 -2.05 16.50 -8.81
C ALA A 176 -2.03 17.58 -9.89
N GLU A 177 -0.85 18.12 -10.15
CA GLU A 177 -0.51 18.96 -11.30
C GLU A 177 0.42 18.15 -12.22
N VAL A 178 -0.10 17.71 -13.36
CA VAL A 178 0.65 16.85 -14.29
C VAL A 178 1.20 17.70 -15.44
N PHE A 179 2.50 17.57 -15.66
CA PHE A 179 3.22 18.22 -16.75
C PHE A 179 3.60 17.19 -17.80
N HIS A 180 2.92 17.23 -18.95
CA HIS A 180 3.20 16.36 -20.09
C HIS A 180 4.37 16.92 -20.90
N LEU A 181 5.54 16.29 -20.81
CA LEU A 181 6.83 16.75 -21.29
C LEU A 181 7.47 15.78 -22.30
N THR A 182 6.68 14.95 -22.96
CA THR A 182 7.16 13.93 -23.89
C THR A 182 7.87 14.47 -25.13
N ASP A 183 7.58 15.73 -25.49
CA ASP A 183 8.14 16.41 -26.66
C ASP A 183 9.20 17.45 -26.27
N ALA A 184 9.74 17.38 -25.03
CA ALA A 184 10.75 18.32 -24.56
C ALA A 184 12.05 18.22 -25.39
N ALA A 185 12.59 19.35 -25.81
CA ALA A 185 13.83 19.41 -26.60
C ALA A 185 15.09 19.10 -25.76
N SER A 186 14.99 19.12 -24.44
CA SER A 186 16.08 18.91 -23.49
C SER A 186 15.70 17.83 -22.47
N ARG A 187 16.70 17.07 -22.02
CA ARG A 187 16.51 16.11 -20.90
C ARG A 187 16.24 16.82 -19.57
N GLY A 188 16.88 17.98 -19.35
CA GLY A 188 16.71 18.77 -18.14
C GLY A 188 15.41 19.58 -18.19
N ILE A 189 14.55 19.38 -17.18
CA ILE A 189 13.28 20.11 -17.02
C ILE A 189 13.55 21.40 -16.26
N PRO A 190 13.48 22.58 -16.93
CA PRO A 190 13.83 23.85 -16.32
C PRO A 190 12.64 24.47 -15.55
N ALA A 191 12.90 25.52 -14.77
CA ALA A 191 11.91 26.20 -13.94
C ALA A 191 10.73 26.81 -14.75
N GLU A 192 11.00 27.26 -15.97
CA GLU A 192 10.03 27.94 -16.84
C GLU A 192 8.81 27.07 -17.17
N VAL A 193 8.96 25.75 -17.09
CA VAL A 193 7.86 24.77 -17.30
C VAL A 193 6.72 24.97 -16.29
N PHE A 194 7.04 25.51 -15.12
CA PHE A 194 6.12 25.57 -13.96
C PHE A 194 5.47 26.93 -13.73
N PHE A 195 5.91 27.99 -14.41
CA PHE A 195 5.54 29.38 -14.08
C PHE A 195 4.05 29.70 -14.16
N ASP A 196 3.29 29.00 -14.99
CA ASP A 196 1.86 29.24 -15.20
C ASP A 196 0.96 28.39 -14.29
N ARG A 197 1.52 27.79 -13.22
CA ARG A 197 0.81 26.88 -12.34
C ARG A 197 0.83 27.32 -10.88
N GLU A 198 -0.30 27.14 -10.20
CA GLU A 198 -0.37 27.23 -8.74
C GLU A 198 0.00 25.86 -8.18
N LEU A 199 1.05 25.79 -7.37
CA LEU A 199 1.64 24.52 -6.93
C LEU A 199 1.62 24.32 -5.42
N VAL A 200 1.09 25.25 -4.64
CA VAL A 200 1.03 25.16 -3.18
C VAL A 200 0.28 23.90 -2.75
N GLY A 201 0.96 23.03 -2.02
CA GLY A 201 0.38 21.79 -1.47
C GLY A 201 0.04 20.74 -2.54
N THR A 202 0.59 20.81 -3.75
CA THR A 202 0.29 19.88 -4.84
C THR A 202 1.35 18.79 -4.98
N ALA A 203 0.96 17.69 -5.63
CA ALA A 203 1.85 16.69 -6.21
C ALA A 203 2.16 17.09 -7.67
N VAL A 204 3.38 17.54 -7.93
CA VAL A 204 3.86 17.87 -9.26
C VAL A 204 4.36 16.60 -9.94
N LEU A 205 3.68 16.14 -11.00
CA LEU A 205 3.99 14.90 -11.70
C LEU A 205 4.58 15.20 -13.08
N LEU A 206 5.81 14.77 -13.29
CA LEU A 206 6.59 15.02 -14.49
C LEU A 206 6.46 13.81 -15.43
N HIS A 207 5.60 13.92 -16.45
CA HIS A 207 5.39 12.91 -17.48
C HIS A 207 6.36 13.14 -18.64
N THR A 208 7.45 12.41 -18.62
CA THR A 208 8.49 12.46 -19.66
C THR A 208 8.32 11.37 -20.72
N GLY A 209 7.48 10.38 -20.45
CA GLY A 209 7.28 9.18 -21.25
C GLY A 209 8.47 8.20 -21.17
N TRP A 210 9.41 8.41 -20.23
CA TRP A 210 10.59 7.57 -20.09
C TRP A 210 10.27 6.19 -19.52
N SER A 211 9.17 6.05 -18.78
CA SER A 211 8.69 4.79 -18.22
C SER A 211 8.55 3.64 -19.24
N ARG A 212 8.40 3.95 -20.55
CA ARG A 212 8.37 2.96 -21.62
C ARG A 212 9.64 2.10 -21.72
N HIS A 213 10.77 2.60 -21.19
CA HIS A 213 12.05 1.89 -21.19
C HIS A 213 12.30 1.12 -19.88
N PHE A 214 11.38 1.19 -18.90
CA PHE A 214 11.57 0.56 -17.59
C PHE A 214 11.85 -0.95 -17.71
N GLY A 215 12.89 -1.40 -17.01
CA GLY A 215 13.33 -2.79 -17.03
C GLY A 215 14.13 -3.20 -18.26
N THR A 216 14.57 -2.23 -19.09
CA THR A 216 15.48 -2.44 -20.22
C THR A 216 16.79 -1.68 -19.98
N PRO A 217 17.91 -2.05 -20.66
CA PRO A 217 19.18 -1.32 -20.55
C PRO A 217 19.08 0.15 -20.97
N GLU A 218 18.21 0.48 -21.90
CA GLU A 218 17.99 1.84 -22.41
C GLU A 218 17.50 2.78 -21.32
N TYR A 219 16.83 2.24 -20.30
CA TYR A 219 16.28 3.05 -19.19
C TYR A 219 17.36 3.82 -18.44
N ALA A 220 18.58 3.27 -18.39
CA ALA A 220 19.69 3.83 -17.62
C ALA A 220 20.44 5.00 -18.32
N HIS A 221 20.13 5.30 -19.58
CA HIS A 221 20.91 6.26 -20.37
C HIS A 221 20.04 7.32 -21.01
N GLY A 222 20.44 8.60 -20.91
CA GLY A 222 19.71 9.71 -21.52
C GLY A 222 18.38 10.05 -20.85
N ALA A 223 18.16 9.59 -19.62
CA ALA A 223 16.92 9.79 -18.88
C ALA A 223 16.64 11.30 -18.62
N PRO A 224 15.39 11.76 -18.78
CA PRO A 224 15.00 13.12 -18.38
C PRO A 224 15.09 13.29 -16.86
N PHE A 225 15.34 14.52 -16.41
CA PHE A 225 15.55 14.88 -15.01
C PHE A 225 15.09 16.32 -14.72
N LEU A 226 14.90 16.64 -13.43
CA LEU A 226 14.59 18.00 -12.97
C LEU A 226 15.90 18.78 -12.76
N THR A 227 16.02 19.98 -13.35
CA THR A 227 17.18 20.83 -13.12
C THR A 227 17.19 21.42 -11.71
N GLU A 228 18.37 21.87 -11.25
CA GLU A 228 18.49 22.60 -9.98
C GLU A 228 17.55 23.81 -9.92
N ALA A 229 17.44 24.58 -10.98
CA ALA A 229 16.54 25.73 -11.06
C ALA A 229 15.06 25.29 -10.96
N GLY A 230 14.69 24.18 -11.62
CA GLY A 230 13.36 23.61 -11.52
C GLY A 230 13.03 23.17 -10.08
N ALA A 231 13.97 22.47 -9.41
CA ALA A 231 13.77 22.04 -8.04
C ALA A 231 13.61 23.22 -7.06
N ARG A 232 14.42 24.26 -7.18
CA ARG A 232 14.29 25.50 -6.37
C ARG A 232 12.92 26.16 -6.58
N HIS A 233 12.51 26.28 -7.83
CA HIS A 233 11.20 26.86 -8.15
C HIS A 233 10.05 26.06 -7.52
N LEU A 234 10.08 24.72 -7.60
CA LEU A 234 9.03 23.87 -7.00
C LEU A 234 8.96 24.01 -5.47
N VAL A 235 10.10 24.13 -4.80
CA VAL A 235 10.15 24.41 -3.36
C VAL A 235 9.56 25.80 -3.07
N ASP A 236 9.98 26.83 -3.78
CA ASP A 236 9.51 28.21 -3.59
C ASP A 236 8.01 28.34 -3.89
N ALA A 237 7.49 27.55 -4.84
CA ALA A 237 6.08 27.48 -5.19
C ALA A 237 5.25 26.61 -4.23
N GLY A 238 5.88 25.94 -3.24
CA GLY A 238 5.20 25.22 -2.17
C GLY A 238 4.69 23.83 -2.57
N ALA A 239 5.28 23.16 -3.55
CA ALA A 239 4.95 21.78 -3.90
C ALA A 239 5.14 20.83 -2.69
N ALA A 240 4.25 19.86 -2.51
CA ALA A 240 4.33 18.88 -1.43
C ALA A 240 5.06 17.59 -1.86
N ILE A 241 4.84 17.17 -3.10
CA ILE A 241 5.46 15.99 -3.72
C ILE A 241 5.95 16.36 -5.10
N VAL A 242 7.07 15.79 -5.52
CA VAL A 242 7.53 15.80 -6.92
C VAL A 242 7.67 14.35 -7.38
N GLY A 243 6.91 13.97 -8.41
CA GLY A 243 6.95 12.64 -9.00
C GLY A 243 7.47 12.68 -10.43
N ILE A 244 8.23 11.67 -10.86
CA ILE A 244 8.74 11.55 -12.22
C ILE A 244 8.62 10.11 -12.74
N ASP A 245 8.36 9.96 -14.03
CA ASP A 245 8.32 8.66 -14.73
C ASP A 245 9.68 8.28 -15.34
N SER A 246 10.76 8.81 -14.81
CA SER A 246 12.14 8.64 -15.28
C SER A 246 12.99 7.84 -14.28
N LEU A 247 14.24 7.55 -14.67
CA LEU A 247 15.22 6.78 -13.88
C LEU A 247 15.54 7.43 -12.55
N ASN A 248 15.62 8.74 -12.51
CA ASN A 248 15.99 9.52 -11.33
C ASN A 248 15.49 10.96 -11.50
N ILE A 249 15.25 11.64 -10.38
CA ILE A 249 14.87 13.06 -10.41
C ILE A 249 16.05 13.97 -10.79
N ASP A 250 17.29 13.51 -10.56
CA ASP A 250 18.53 14.19 -10.96
C ASP A 250 19.15 13.59 -12.22
N ASP A 251 20.10 14.30 -12.83
CA ASP A 251 20.93 13.78 -13.92
C ASP A 251 21.90 12.71 -13.41
N THR A 252 21.66 11.46 -13.80
CA THR A 252 22.50 10.34 -13.44
C THR A 252 23.81 10.26 -14.23
N GLU A 253 23.92 11.07 -15.30
CA GLU A 253 25.13 11.19 -16.13
C GLU A 253 26.03 12.34 -15.69
N SER A 254 25.67 13.05 -14.61
CA SER A 254 26.54 14.00 -13.93
C SER A 254 27.61 13.28 -13.11
N ASP A 255 28.64 14.02 -12.68
CA ASP A 255 29.74 13.50 -11.83
C ASP A 255 29.29 13.24 -10.37
N GLY A 256 28.10 12.70 -10.17
CA GLY A 256 27.53 12.38 -8.85
C GLY A 256 26.75 13.52 -8.18
N GLU A 257 26.55 14.62 -8.85
CA GLU A 257 25.71 15.73 -8.37
C GLU A 257 24.24 15.31 -8.28
N ARG A 258 23.58 15.69 -7.18
CA ARG A 258 22.16 15.42 -6.93
C ARG A 258 21.46 16.65 -6.36
N PRO A 259 21.39 17.75 -7.11
CA PRO A 259 20.82 19.01 -6.64
C PRO A 259 19.31 18.92 -6.39
N ALA A 260 18.54 18.22 -7.26
CA ALA A 260 17.11 18.12 -7.12
C ALA A 260 16.73 17.35 -5.84
N HIS A 261 17.30 16.16 -5.59
CA HIS A 261 17.11 15.46 -4.31
C HIS A 261 17.49 16.34 -3.13
N SER A 262 18.65 16.97 -3.19
CA SER A 262 19.14 17.78 -2.07
C SER A 262 18.21 18.94 -1.74
N ILE A 263 17.71 19.65 -2.73
CA ILE A 263 16.85 20.82 -2.57
C ILE A 263 15.45 20.39 -2.09
N LEU A 264 14.85 19.43 -2.77
CA LEU A 264 13.49 18.96 -2.45
C LEU A 264 13.41 18.36 -1.07
N LEU A 265 14.28 17.42 -0.74
CA LEU A 265 14.26 16.71 0.55
C LEU A 265 14.65 17.61 1.72
N ALA A 266 15.55 18.61 1.51
CA ALA A 266 15.85 19.61 2.54
C ALA A 266 14.64 20.47 2.89
N ALA A 267 13.76 20.73 1.93
CA ALA A 267 12.53 21.49 2.12
C ALA A 267 11.35 20.63 2.60
N GLY A 268 11.54 19.31 2.80
CA GLY A 268 10.47 18.40 3.20
C GLY A 268 9.54 17.99 2.04
N VAL A 269 9.90 18.32 0.79
CA VAL A 269 9.18 17.89 -0.40
C VAL A 269 9.57 16.44 -0.70
N HIS A 270 8.60 15.53 -0.74
CA HIS A 270 8.86 14.12 -1.03
C HIS A 270 9.11 13.89 -2.52
N VAL A 271 9.98 12.93 -2.84
CA VAL A 271 10.26 12.55 -4.22
C VAL A 271 9.66 11.18 -4.50
N VAL A 272 8.99 11.00 -5.64
CA VAL A 272 8.48 9.71 -6.10
C VAL A 272 9.06 9.41 -7.49
N GLU A 273 9.85 8.35 -7.58
CA GLU A 273 10.54 7.98 -8.81
C GLU A 273 9.93 6.74 -9.47
N HIS A 274 10.26 6.57 -10.74
CA HIS A 274 9.78 5.44 -11.56
C HIS A 274 8.26 5.33 -11.61
N LEU A 275 7.55 6.44 -11.75
CA LEU A 275 6.12 6.43 -12.05
C LEU A 275 5.86 5.84 -13.45
N THR A 276 4.65 5.40 -13.70
CA THR A 276 4.18 4.93 -15.02
C THR A 276 2.76 5.39 -15.29
N ALA A 277 2.26 5.21 -16.50
CA ALA A 277 0.90 5.53 -16.91
C ALA A 277 0.46 6.99 -16.66
N LEU A 278 1.40 7.94 -16.54
CA LEU A 278 1.09 9.36 -16.35
C LEU A 278 0.34 9.97 -17.54
N GLU A 279 0.43 9.38 -18.73
CA GLU A 279 -0.33 9.77 -19.92
C GLU A 279 -1.85 9.62 -19.74
N ARG A 280 -2.28 8.81 -18.77
CA ARG A 280 -3.70 8.61 -18.47
C ARG A 280 -4.30 9.70 -17.59
N LEU A 281 -3.46 10.53 -16.98
CA LEU A 281 -3.91 11.57 -16.07
C LEU A 281 -4.21 12.87 -16.84
N PRO A 282 -5.27 13.61 -16.45
CA PRO A 282 -5.47 14.98 -16.90
C PRO A 282 -4.37 15.87 -16.32
N ALA A 283 -4.13 17.01 -16.96
CA ALA A 283 -3.16 17.99 -16.47
C ALA A 283 -3.48 18.51 -15.06
N ARG A 284 -4.76 18.44 -14.63
CA ARG A 284 -5.26 18.91 -13.31
C ARG A 284 -6.47 18.11 -12.86
N GLY A 285 -6.74 18.16 -11.55
CA GLY A 285 -7.99 17.65 -10.97
C GLY A 285 -7.95 16.20 -10.53
N ALA A 286 -6.84 15.47 -10.71
CA ALA A 286 -6.64 14.17 -10.12
C ALA A 286 -6.13 14.33 -8.68
N GLY A 287 -6.40 13.34 -7.81
CA GLY A 287 -5.81 13.21 -6.48
C GLY A 287 -4.72 12.13 -6.48
N PHE A 288 -3.48 12.49 -6.17
CA PHE A 288 -2.35 11.57 -6.14
C PHE A 288 -2.15 10.97 -4.74
N THR A 289 -1.83 9.69 -4.70
CA THR A 289 -1.54 8.96 -3.44
C THR A 289 -0.29 8.10 -3.62
N ALA A 290 0.67 8.23 -2.68
CA ALA A 290 1.88 7.44 -2.63
C ALA A 290 2.30 7.21 -1.17
N VAL A 291 1.85 6.13 -0.55
CA VAL A 291 2.07 5.85 0.87
C VAL A 291 3.02 4.67 1.03
N PRO A 292 4.23 4.86 1.58
CA PRO A 292 5.13 3.77 1.91
C PRO A 292 4.69 3.06 3.20
N PRO A 293 5.16 1.82 3.46
CA PRO A 293 5.08 1.21 4.77
C PRO A 293 5.77 2.09 5.83
N ARG A 294 5.24 2.06 7.05
CA ARG A 294 5.77 2.82 8.19
C ARG A 294 7.00 2.12 8.78
N VAL A 295 8.18 2.40 8.22
CA VAL A 295 9.45 1.79 8.63
C VAL A 295 10.33 2.84 9.32
N GLU A 296 10.69 2.60 10.58
CA GLU A 296 11.57 3.46 11.37
C GLU A 296 13.02 3.36 10.88
N GLY A 297 13.72 4.50 10.84
CA GLY A 297 15.10 4.60 10.41
C GLY A 297 15.33 4.27 8.93
N PHE A 298 14.29 4.41 8.09
CA PHE A 298 14.37 4.10 6.67
C PHE A 298 13.91 5.29 5.83
N GLY A 299 14.67 5.63 4.78
CA GLY A 299 14.44 6.84 3.99
C GLY A 299 13.67 6.62 2.70
N THR A 300 13.67 5.41 2.15
CA THR A 300 13.11 5.09 0.83
C THR A 300 12.41 3.75 0.87
N PHE A 301 11.20 3.64 0.31
CA PHE A 301 10.54 2.34 0.17
C PHE A 301 9.58 2.32 -1.03
N PRO A 302 9.39 1.14 -1.66
CA PRO A 302 8.39 0.97 -2.70
C PRO A 302 6.99 1.40 -2.25
N VAL A 303 6.28 2.06 -3.15
CA VAL A 303 4.88 2.46 -2.95
C VAL A 303 4.01 1.88 -4.05
N ARG A 304 2.72 1.65 -3.75
CA ARG A 304 1.72 1.56 -4.79
C ARG A 304 1.13 2.94 -5.04
N ALA A 305 1.85 3.73 -5.83
CA ALA A 305 1.38 5.04 -6.25
C ALA A 305 0.17 4.90 -7.17
N PHE A 306 -0.85 5.71 -6.97
CA PHE A 306 -2.03 5.76 -7.84
C PHE A 306 -2.65 7.16 -7.83
N ALA A 307 -3.47 7.43 -8.82
CA ALA A 307 -4.26 8.65 -8.86
C ALA A 307 -5.76 8.32 -8.97
N GLU A 308 -6.58 9.13 -8.29
CA GLU A 308 -8.03 9.14 -8.45
C GLU A 308 -8.41 10.26 -9.42
N LEU A 309 -9.06 9.91 -10.52
CA LEU A 309 -9.54 10.89 -11.51
C LEU A 309 -10.77 11.62 -10.98
N PRO A 310 -11.03 12.88 -11.43
CA PRO A 310 -12.23 13.59 -11.07
C PRO A 310 -13.48 12.82 -11.55
N VAL A 311 -14.51 12.79 -10.71
CA VAL A 311 -15.82 12.26 -11.11
C VAL A 311 -16.37 13.16 -12.21
N ARG A 312 -16.70 12.58 -13.36
CA ARG A 312 -17.29 13.28 -14.51
C ARG A 312 -18.76 13.56 -14.30
#